data_519eb911395b028102b9fd46812feaf4
#
_entry.id   519eb911395b028102b9fd46812feaf4
#
_cell.length_a   1.000
_cell.length_b   1.000
_cell.length_c   1.000
_cell.angle_alpha   90.00
_cell.angle_beta   90.00
_cell.angle_gamma   90.00
#
_symmetry.space_group_name_H-M   'P 1'
#
loop_
_entity.id
_entity.type
_entity.pdbx_description
1 polymer ?
#
loop_
_entity_poly.entity_id
_entity_poly.type
_entity_poly.pdbx_seq_one_letter_code
_entity_poly.pdbx_strand_id
1 'polypeptide(L)'
;MPPDIEAIAEQVFIALADPTRRSILAALASGGPATATDLADRLPITRQAIAKHLFLLAEVGLVTAEPGERRRVRYRLRSAPMQVAQQFLAALARDWDTRLDALQVHLGR
;
A
#
# COMPACT_ATOMS: atom_id res chain seq x y z
N MET A 1 -20.95 -3.82 -11.30
CA MET A 1 -20.72 -2.97 -10.14
C MET A 1 -19.23 -2.75 -9.93
N PRO A 2 -18.80 -1.53 -9.78
CA PRO A 2 -17.38 -1.32 -9.54
C PRO A 2 -16.94 -2.00 -8.24
N PRO A 3 -15.67 -2.39 -8.15
CA PRO A 3 -15.13 -2.92 -6.90
C PRO A 3 -15.42 -1.94 -5.77
N ASP A 4 -15.72 -2.48 -4.61
CA ASP A 4 -15.97 -1.66 -3.44
C ASP A 4 -14.70 -0.88 -3.08
N ILE A 5 -14.72 0.42 -3.30
CA ILE A 5 -13.58 1.31 -3.03
C ILE A 5 -13.19 1.24 -1.56
N GLU A 6 -14.18 1.17 -0.68
CA GLU A 6 -13.93 1.06 0.75
C GLU A 6 -13.21 -0.24 1.10
N ALA A 7 -13.60 -1.36 0.50
CA ALA A 7 -12.96 -2.64 0.74
C ALA A 7 -11.50 -2.64 0.23
N ILE A 8 -11.24 -2.04 -0.92
CA ILE A 8 -9.89 -1.91 -1.45
C ILE A 8 -9.05 -1.04 -0.51
N ALA A 9 -9.60 0.10 -0.09
CA ALA A 9 -8.90 1.01 0.81
C ALA A 9 -8.59 0.31 2.15
N GLU A 10 -9.52 -0.45 2.69
CA GLU A 10 -9.30 -1.20 3.93
C GLU A 10 -8.13 -2.16 3.81
N GLN A 11 -8.05 -2.91 2.72
CA GLN A 11 -6.93 -3.83 2.50
C GLN A 11 -5.59 -3.09 2.42
N VAL A 12 -5.58 -1.94 1.79
CA VAL A 12 -4.37 -1.11 1.74
C VAL A 12 -3.97 -0.64 3.14
N PHE A 13 -4.92 -0.17 3.93
CA PHE A 13 -4.64 0.31 5.29
C PHE A 13 -4.13 -0.81 6.18
N ILE A 14 -4.70 -2.01 6.08
CA ILE A 14 -4.21 -3.18 6.82
C ILE A 14 -2.77 -3.48 6.42
N ALA A 15 -2.48 -3.48 5.14
CA ALA A 15 -1.12 -3.72 4.65
C ALA A 15 -0.13 -2.68 5.18
N LEU A 16 -0.52 -1.40 5.15
CA LEU A 16 0.34 -0.31 5.58
C LEU A 16 0.46 -0.19 7.11
N ALA A 17 -0.36 -0.90 7.86
CA ALA A 17 -0.27 -0.88 9.33
C ALA A 17 1.02 -1.54 9.83
N ASP A 18 1.62 -2.43 9.07
CA ASP A 18 2.84 -3.12 9.45
C ASP A 18 4.07 -2.33 8.97
N PRO A 19 5.00 -1.96 9.88
CA PRO A 19 6.17 -1.17 9.49
C PRO A 19 7.11 -1.92 8.53
N THR A 20 7.21 -3.24 8.64
CA THR A 20 8.03 -4.04 7.73
C THR A 20 7.50 -3.97 6.31
N ARG A 21 6.19 -4.10 6.14
CA ARG A 21 5.58 -3.99 4.81
C ARG A 21 5.77 -2.59 4.23
N ARG A 22 5.67 -1.53 5.05
CA ARG A 22 5.97 -0.17 4.58
C ARG A 22 7.40 -0.05 4.08
N SER A 23 8.36 -0.66 4.79
CA SER A 23 9.77 -0.63 4.37
C SER A 23 9.98 -1.35 3.04
N ILE A 24 9.32 -2.47 2.83
CA ILE A 24 9.39 -3.23 1.57
C ILE A 24 8.82 -2.39 0.43
N LEU A 25 7.65 -1.79 0.64
CA LEU A 25 7.02 -0.96 -0.39
C LEU A 25 7.87 0.27 -0.73
N ALA A 26 8.47 0.90 0.29
CA ALA A 26 9.35 2.04 0.08
C ALA A 26 10.60 1.65 -0.72
N ALA A 27 11.17 0.48 -0.44
CA ALA A 27 12.33 -0.02 -1.17
C ALA A 27 11.99 -0.29 -2.63
N LEU A 28 10.81 -0.87 -2.91
CA LEU A 28 10.35 -1.09 -4.28
C LEU A 28 10.06 0.22 -5.00
N ALA A 29 9.52 1.22 -4.30
CA ALA A 29 9.21 2.51 -4.88
C ALA A 29 10.49 3.27 -5.29
N SER A 30 11.52 3.23 -4.46
CA SER A 30 12.76 3.96 -4.73
C SER A 30 13.74 3.20 -5.60
N GLY A 31 13.80 1.88 -5.48
CA GLY A 31 14.79 1.05 -6.17
C GLY A 31 14.27 0.30 -7.38
N GLY A 32 12.97 0.33 -7.64
CA GLY A 32 12.36 -0.43 -8.73
C GLY A 32 12.15 -1.90 -8.39
N PRO A 33 11.77 -2.72 -9.38
CA PRO A 33 11.49 -4.14 -9.15
C PRO A 33 12.67 -4.87 -8.55
N ALA A 34 12.39 -5.79 -7.63
CA ALA A 34 13.42 -6.50 -6.87
C ALA A 34 12.96 -7.89 -6.48
N THR A 35 13.93 -8.78 -6.30
CA THR A 35 13.67 -10.12 -5.75
C THR A 35 13.65 -10.04 -4.22
N ALA A 36 13.14 -11.10 -3.57
CA ALA A 36 13.20 -11.19 -2.11
C ALA A 36 14.64 -11.13 -1.60
N THR A 37 15.57 -11.74 -2.34
CA THR A 37 17.00 -11.70 -2.00
C THR A 37 17.54 -10.26 -2.08
N ASP A 38 17.21 -9.53 -3.14
CA ASP A 38 17.63 -8.13 -3.28
C ASP A 38 17.13 -7.30 -2.10
N LEU A 39 15.89 -7.50 -1.71
CA LEU A 39 15.31 -6.77 -0.59
C LEU A 39 15.95 -7.15 0.74
N ALA A 40 16.28 -8.43 0.94
CA ALA A 40 16.97 -8.88 2.13
C ALA A 40 18.37 -8.27 2.25
N ASP A 41 19.02 -7.98 1.13
CA ASP A 41 20.32 -7.31 1.12
C ASP A 41 20.22 -5.83 1.50
N ARG A 42 19.06 -5.22 1.32
CA ARG A 42 18.86 -3.79 1.58
C ARG A 42 18.19 -3.49 2.92
N LEU A 43 17.46 -4.46 3.47
CA LEU A 43 16.64 -4.26 4.66
C LEU A 43 17.11 -5.20 5.76
N PRO A 44 17.02 -4.81 7.04
CA PRO A 44 17.41 -5.67 8.16
C PRO A 44 16.35 -6.71 8.47
N ILE A 45 15.96 -7.50 7.46
CA ILE A 45 14.86 -8.46 7.53
C ILE A 45 15.30 -9.71 6.80
N THR A 46 14.97 -10.88 7.31
CA THR A 46 15.34 -12.15 6.67
C THR A 46 14.60 -12.31 5.34
N ARG A 47 15.22 -13.05 4.42
CA ARG A 47 14.60 -13.34 3.12
C ARG A 47 13.26 -14.04 3.28
N GLN A 48 13.15 -14.98 4.24
CA GLN A 48 11.90 -15.70 4.48
C GLN A 48 10.80 -14.77 4.96
N ALA A 49 11.11 -13.85 5.86
CA ALA A 49 10.13 -12.86 6.35
C ALA A 49 9.69 -11.93 5.22
N ILE A 50 10.64 -11.49 4.39
CA ILE A 50 10.33 -10.66 3.23
C ILE A 50 9.42 -11.40 2.26
N ALA A 51 9.73 -12.67 1.95
CA ALA A 51 8.91 -13.47 1.05
C ALA A 51 7.47 -13.60 1.55
N LYS A 52 7.30 -13.79 2.86
CA LYS A 52 5.98 -13.88 3.48
C LYS A 52 5.22 -12.57 3.33
N HIS A 53 5.87 -11.45 3.60
CA HIS A 53 5.24 -10.14 3.45
C HIS A 53 4.90 -9.84 1.98
N LEU A 54 5.78 -10.21 1.04
CA LEU A 54 5.51 -10.03 -0.38
C LEU A 54 4.31 -10.84 -0.85
N PHE A 55 4.14 -12.05 -0.32
CA PHE A 55 2.97 -12.85 -0.62
C PHE A 55 1.69 -12.12 -0.22
N LEU A 56 1.65 -11.58 0.99
CA LEU A 56 0.50 -10.82 1.48
C LEU A 56 0.26 -9.54 0.67
N LEU A 57 1.33 -8.84 0.31
CA LEU A 57 1.22 -7.64 -0.52
C LEU A 57 0.72 -7.94 -1.93
N ALA A 58 1.10 -9.09 -2.48
CA ALA A 58 0.59 -9.54 -3.78
C ALA A 58 -0.91 -9.88 -3.70
N GLU A 59 -1.34 -10.49 -2.59
CA GLU A 59 -2.75 -10.82 -2.37
C GLU A 59 -3.64 -9.59 -2.41
N VAL A 60 -3.18 -8.47 -1.85
CA VAL A 60 -3.97 -7.23 -1.86
C VAL A 60 -3.68 -6.36 -3.09
N GLY A 61 -2.84 -6.83 -4.00
CA GLY A 61 -2.59 -6.14 -5.27
C GLY A 61 -1.63 -4.97 -5.19
N LEU A 62 -0.89 -4.80 -4.09
CA LEU A 62 0.08 -3.73 -3.95
C LEU A 62 1.40 -4.03 -4.65
N VAL A 63 1.69 -5.29 -4.89
CA VAL A 63 2.83 -5.72 -5.70
C VAL A 63 2.38 -6.78 -6.69
N THR A 64 3.13 -6.90 -7.78
CA THR A 64 2.93 -7.94 -8.79
C THR A 64 4.21 -8.76 -8.88
N ALA A 65 4.06 -10.08 -8.82
CA ALA A 65 5.16 -11.00 -9.06
C ALA A 65 5.33 -11.17 -10.57
N GLU A 66 6.56 -11.10 -11.02
CA GLU A 66 6.89 -11.29 -12.44
C GLU A 66 8.16 -12.14 -12.56
N PRO A 67 8.34 -12.86 -13.69
CA PRO A 67 9.56 -13.65 -13.88
C PRO A 67 10.79 -12.76 -13.88
N GLY A 68 11.82 -13.19 -13.15
CA GLY A 68 13.13 -12.57 -13.18
C GLY A 68 14.14 -13.49 -13.83
N GLU A 69 15.40 -13.10 -13.79
CA GLU A 69 16.48 -13.90 -14.30
C GLU A 69 16.67 -15.16 -13.45
N ARG A 70 17.11 -16.26 -14.08
CA ARG A 70 17.48 -17.51 -13.40
C ARG A 70 16.39 -18.08 -12.50
N ARG A 71 15.13 -18.05 -12.97
CA ARG A 71 13.97 -18.57 -12.24
C ARG A 71 13.65 -17.81 -10.96
N ARG A 72 14.25 -16.65 -10.75
CA ARG A 72 13.90 -15.80 -9.61
C ARG A 72 12.60 -15.07 -9.89
N VAL A 73 11.87 -14.77 -8.84
CA VAL A 73 10.66 -13.97 -8.91
C VAL A 73 11.01 -12.54 -8.53
N ARG A 74 10.69 -11.60 -9.40
CA ARG A 74 10.82 -10.18 -9.12
C ARG A 74 9.46 -9.62 -8.74
N TYR A 75 9.46 -8.66 -7.86
CA TYR A 75 8.24 -8.00 -7.40
C TYR A 75 8.29 -6.54 -7.81
N ARG A 76 7.18 -6.07 -8.33
CA ARG A 76 7.04 -4.69 -8.78
C ARG A 76 5.89 -4.04 -8.05
N LEU A 77 6.10 -2.79 -7.61
CA LEU A 77 5.06 -2.02 -6.94
C LEU A 77 3.92 -1.71 -7.91
N ARG A 78 2.69 -1.82 -7.43
CA ARG A 78 1.49 -1.39 -8.15
C ARG A 78 0.84 -0.26 -7.36
N SER A 79 0.70 0.90 -8.01
CA SER A 79 0.16 2.08 -7.35
C SER A 79 -1.36 2.15 -7.36
N ALA A 80 -2.04 1.36 -8.20
CA ALA A 80 -3.49 1.47 -8.37
C ALA A 80 -4.28 1.32 -7.06
N PRO A 81 -4.05 0.30 -6.20
CA PRO A 81 -4.77 0.23 -4.93
C PRO A 81 -4.46 1.40 -3.99
N MET A 82 -3.24 1.91 -4.02
CA MET A 82 -2.88 3.06 -3.21
C MET A 82 -3.63 4.31 -3.64
N GLN A 83 -3.82 4.49 -4.95
CA GLN A 83 -4.60 5.61 -5.48
C GLN A 83 -6.05 5.53 -5.03
N VAL A 84 -6.63 4.33 -4.99
CA VAL A 84 -7.99 4.12 -4.48
C VAL A 84 -8.06 4.51 -3.00
N ALA A 85 -7.10 4.07 -2.20
CA ALA A 85 -7.04 4.43 -0.77
C ALA A 85 -6.89 5.94 -0.58
N GLN A 86 -6.07 6.58 -1.41
CA GLN A 86 -5.87 8.02 -1.37
C GLN A 86 -7.16 8.78 -1.68
N GLN A 87 -7.92 8.32 -2.67
CA GLN A 87 -9.21 8.92 -3.01
C GLN A 87 -10.20 8.76 -1.86
N PHE A 88 -10.22 7.60 -1.22
CA PHE A 88 -11.07 7.34 -0.06
C PHE A 88 -10.74 8.31 1.08
N LEU A 89 -9.46 8.46 1.40
CA LEU A 89 -9.01 9.38 2.44
C LEU A 89 -9.35 10.82 2.09
N ALA A 90 -9.18 11.22 0.84
CA ALA A 90 -9.51 12.57 0.39
C ALA A 90 -11.00 12.86 0.54
N ALA A 91 -11.85 11.87 0.23
CA ALA A 91 -13.30 12.03 0.40
C ALA A 91 -13.68 12.17 1.87
N LEU A 92 -13.09 11.37 2.75
CA LEU A 92 -13.31 11.49 4.19
C LEU A 92 -12.89 12.85 4.72
N ALA A 93 -11.73 13.33 4.27
CA ALA A 93 -11.22 14.63 4.70
C ALA A 93 -12.16 15.75 4.28
N ARG A 94 -12.68 15.70 3.05
CA ARG A 94 -13.65 16.70 2.57
C ARG A 94 -14.94 16.67 3.39
N ASP A 95 -15.45 15.47 3.65
CA ASP A 95 -16.68 15.31 4.44
C ASP A 95 -16.50 15.85 5.85
N TRP A 96 -15.35 15.59 6.46
CA TRP A 96 -15.03 16.08 7.79
C TRP A 96 -14.91 17.60 7.80
N ASP A 97 -14.23 18.18 6.82
CA ASP A 97 -14.09 19.63 6.70
C ASP A 97 -15.43 20.31 6.52
N THR A 98 -16.31 19.73 5.69
CA THR A 98 -17.65 20.24 5.47
C THR A 98 -18.45 20.24 6.78
N ARG A 99 -18.35 19.20 7.58
CA ARG A 99 -19.03 19.13 8.87
C ARG A 99 -18.51 20.18 9.85
N LEU A 100 -17.20 20.38 9.86
CA LEU A 100 -16.60 21.40 10.72
C LEU A 100 -17.06 22.81 10.32
N ASP A 101 -17.11 23.10 9.03
CA ASP A 101 -17.60 24.39 8.53
C ASP A 101 -19.07 24.59 8.90
N ALA A 102 -19.90 23.59 8.71
CA ALA A 102 -21.31 23.64 9.07
C ALA A 102 -21.49 23.90 10.58
N LEU A 103 -20.67 23.23 11.40
CA LEU A 103 -20.72 23.40 12.85
C LEU A 103 -20.31 24.83 13.25
N GLN A 104 -19.29 25.37 12.61
CA GLN A 104 -18.83 26.74 12.89
C GLN A 104 -19.91 27.77 12.53
N VAL A 105 -20.56 27.59 11.40
CA VAL A 105 -21.70 28.44 10.99
C VAL A 105 -22.83 28.33 12.00
N HIS A 106 -23.18 27.12 12.42
CA HIS A 106 -24.25 26.90 13.42
C HIS A 106 -23.94 27.59 14.75
N LEU A 107 -22.66 27.62 15.14
CA LEU A 107 -22.24 28.27 16.36
C LEU A 107 -22.05 29.78 16.22
N GLY A 108 -22.36 30.36 15.08
CA GLY A 108 -22.27 31.79 14.82
C GLY A 108 -20.86 32.30 14.63
N ARG A 109 -19.97 31.50 14.11
CA ARG A 109 -18.57 31.86 13.95
C ARG A 109 -18.10 31.80 12.50
#